data_530fc5ef4e0436c4136cc44d5c2f7bd6
#
_entry.id   530fc5ef4e0436c4136cc44d5c2f7bd6
#
_cell.length_a   1.000
_cell.length_b   1.000
_cell.length_c   1.000
_cell.angle_alpha   90.00
_cell.angle_beta   90.00
_cell.angle_gamma   90.00
#
_symmetry.space_group_name_H-M   'P 1'
#
loop_
_entity.id
_entity.type
_entity.pdbx_description
1 polymer ?
#
loop_
_entity_poly.entity_id
_entity_poly.type
_entity_poly.pdbx_seq_one_letter_code
_entity_poly.pdbx_strand_id
1 'polypeptide(L)'
;MSDKQIINALNEYAEKFTKAKSFDVKDFKNFMEGKFSSAGYRTKPQVGNKLNVLILHDAGIGDFVLMSSAIREIRRLYPAAHITLVVNSGALNLAESCPYVDEIISLDEVSKDFEGMYKSCAQMAQKILRCKNDICFAYIHRAWTPFLLYMSGAKVRIAPPIKEIDDAFLMARNSSLLKSLDFFATDFVSMFAYNGEHMVDGFLAPIDSALKAPVANRELEVWYTALDVSTAKNFLANASKPMYALSMGGFEFMKHYPPEQYAQVAEKILIDEPTATFVIVGAGDEDLKSAQTFKQTLGEKNSSKHVIDLTGKISVRQVAAVMSLCDMYIGNDTGAMHIAAAVKCPVLTANCFATDLPHKKFDLVRYFCPYNVPSVIVQPKNALDGCKVTEPYDNMGCRVNKPHCITQIESETLYHGYHLLKVRIADKIIKPLFIF
;
A
#
# COMPACT_ATOMS: atom_id res chain seq x y z
N MET A 1 -5.12 -34.25 9.28
CA MET A 1 -5.94 -34.32 8.05
C MET A 1 -5.03 -34.11 6.84
N SER A 2 -5.28 -34.80 5.74
CA SER A 2 -4.57 -34.50 4.48
C SER A 2 -5.13 -33.19 3.90
N ASP A 3 -4.29 -32.46 3.13
CA ASP A 3 -4.71 -31.22 2.46
C ASP A 3 -5.98 -31.40 1.65
N LYS A 4 -6.15 -32.58 1.03
CA LYS A 4 -7.35 -32.94 0.26
C LYS A 4 -8.63 -33.01 1.12
N GLN A 5 -8.52 -33.47 2.37
CA GLN A 5 -9.66 -33.51 3.30
C GLN A 5 -10.06 -32.10 3.77
N ILE A 6 -9.06 -31.23 3.95
CA ILE A 6 -9.27 -29.81 4.31
C ILE A 6 -10.02 -29.10 3.18
N ILE A 7 -9.56 -29.28 1.95
CA ILE A 7 -10.16 -28.66 0.76
C ILE A 7 -11.59 -29.16 0.54
N ASN A 8 -11.82 -30.46 0.66
CA ASN A 8 -13.16 -31.00 0.52
C ASN A 8 -14.11 -30.46 1.60
N ALA A 9 -13.61 -30.31 2.84
CA ALA A 9 -14.40 -29.73 3.92
C ALA A 9 -14.73 -28.24 3.68
N LEU A 10 -13.81 -27.48 3.10
CA LEU A 10 -14.03 -26.08 2.76
C LEU A 10 -14.98 -25.91 1.58
N ASN A 11 -14.86 -26.77 0.57
CA ASN A 11 -15.79 -26.79 -0.55
C ASN A 11 -17.21 -27.21 -0.09
N GLU A 12 -17.31 -28.22 0.76
CA GLU A 12 -18.59 -28.63 1.35
C GLU A 12 -19.24 -27.51 2.18
N TYR A 13 -18.41 -26.76 2.91
CA TYR A 13 -18.89 -25.61 3.67
C TYR A 13 -19.29 -24.44 2.77
N ALA A 14 -18.51 -24.15 1.72
CA ALA A 14 -18.85 -23.15 0.72
C ALA A 14 -20.17 -23.47 0.01
N GLU A 15 -20.42 -24.73 -0.36
CA GLU A 15 -21.68 -25.18 -0.95
C GLU A 15 -22.87 -25.01 0.01
N LYS A 16 -22.67 -25.30 1.29
CA LYS A 16 -23.70 -25.05 2.32
C LYS A 16 -24.03 -23.56 2.45
N PHE A 17 -23.00 -22.73 2.33
CA PHE A 17 -23.13 -21.27 2.43
C PHE A 17 -23.89 -20.66 1.25
N THR A 18 -23.61 -21.13 0.05
CA THR A 18 -24.27 -20.68 -1.17
C THR A 18 -25.79 -20.93 -1.12
N LYS A 19 -26.20 -21.98 -0.38
CA LYS A 19 -27.60 -22.34 -0.20
C LYS A 19 -28.28 -21.68 1.00
N ALA A 20 -27.50 -21.14 1.95
CA ALA A 20 -28.03 -20.48 3.14
C ALA A 20 -28.14 -18.97 2.93
N LYS A 21 -29.33 -18.40 3.16
CA LYS A 21 -29.57 -16.95 3.08
C LYS A 21 -28.93 -16.14 4.22
N SER A 22 -28.29 -16.81 5.19
CA SER A 22 -27.63 -16.18 6.33
C SER A 22 -26.41 -16.97 6.77
N PHE A 23 -25.33 -16.27 7.15
CA PHE A 23 -24.10 -16.85 7.69
C PHE A 23 -24.21 -16.96 9.21
N ASP A 24 -24.10 -18.17 9.75
CA ASP A 24 -23.96 -18.38 11.18
C ASP A 24 -22.46 -18.58 11.50
N VAL A 25 -21.90 -17.57 12.17
CA VAL A 25 -20.50 -17.58 12.59
C VAL A 25 -20.20 -18.68 13.61
N LYS A 26 -21.16 -19.01 14.46
CA LYS A 26 -21.01 -20.07 15.47
C LYS A 26 -20.88 -21.42 14.79
N ASP A 27 -21.69 -21.66 13.76
CA ASP A 27 -21.60 -22.88 12.96
C ASP A 27 -20.30 -22.96 12.19
N PHE A 28 -19.83 -21.85 11.62
CA PHE A 28 -18.53 -21.79 10.96
C PHE A 28 -17.38 -22.02 11.96
N LYS A 29 -17.41 -21.38 13.11
CA LYS A 29 -16.44 -21.58 14.18
C LYS A 29 -16.39 -23.05 14.60
N ASN A 30 -17.54 -23.66 14.91
CA ASN A 30 -17.62 -25.06 15.30
C ASN A 30 -17.11 -26.00 14.21
N PHE A 31 -17.43 -25.70 12.95
CA PHE A 31 -16.92 -26.45 11.80
C PHE A 31 -15.40 -26.36 11.70
N MET A 32 -14.85 -25.16 11.80
CA MET A 32 -13.41 -24.93 11.70
C MET A 32 -12.66 -25.53 12.88
N GLU A 33 -13.12 -25.36 14.11
CA GLU A 33 -12.54 -25.94 15.31
C GLU A 33 -12.61 -27.48 15.32
N GLY A 34 -13.67 -28.06 14.79
CA GLY A 34 -13.81 -29.50 14.61
C GLY A 34 -12.89 -30.11 13.55
N LYS A 35 -12.44 -29.31 12.57
CA LYS A 35 -11.59 -29.75 11.46
C LYS A 35 -10.12 -29.33 11.62
N PHE A 36 -9.86 -28.21 12.32
CA PHE A 36 -8.54 -27.63 12.50
C PHE A 36 -8.25 -27.43 13.97
N SER A 37 -7.33 -28.22 14.51
CA SER A 37 -6.84 -27.97 15.86
C SER A 37 -6.00 -26.69 15.88
N SER A 38 -6.55 -25.61 16.41
CA SER A 38 -5.91 -24.31 16.54
C SER A 38 -5.19 -24.12 17.89
N ALA A 39 -4.62 -25.17 18.43
CA ALA A 39 -3.80 -25.05 19.63
C ALA A 39 -2.59 -24.15 19.33
N GLY A 40 -2.67 -22.89 19.78
CA GLY A 40 -1.55 -21.95 19.72
C GLY A 40 -0.34 -22.45 20.53
N TYR A 41 0.81 -21.84 20.30
CA TYR A 41 1.97 -22.07 21.18
C TYR A 41 1.64 -21.54 22.60
N ARG A 42 2.00 -22.29 23.64
CA ARG A 42 1.96 -21.78 25.02
C ARG A 42 2.94 -20.62 25.23
N THR A 43 4.04 -20.65 24.50
CA THR A 43 5.03 -19.56 24.40
C THR A 43 5.35 -19.32 22.95
N LYS A 44 5.53 -18.05 22.58
CA LYS A 44 5.93 -17.70 21.19
C LYS A 44 7.31 -18.28 20.88
N PRO A 45 7.54 -18.71 19.63
CA PRO A 45 8.85 -19.17 19.21
C PRO A 45 9.91 -18.09 19.46
N GLN A 46 11.07 -18.54 19.96
CA GLN A 46 12.18 -17.63 20.25
C GLN A 46 12.87 -17.18 18.96
N VAL A 47 13.45 -15.99 19.02
CA VAL A 47 14.33 -15.46 17.98
C VAL A 47 15.46 -16.45 17.68
N GLY A 48 15.77 -16.67 16.39
CA GLY A 48 16.84 -17.56 15.95
C GLY A 48 16.43 -19.01 15.66
N ASN A 49 15.19 -19.42 15.98
CA ASN A 49 14.70 -20.75 15.63
C ASN A 49 14.53 -20.90 14.12
N LYS A 50 14.76 -22.11 13.61
CA LYS A 50 14.38 -22.47 12.23
C LYS A 50 12.87 -22.67 12.17
N LEU A 51 12.17 -21.71 11.59
CA LEU A 51 10.71 -21.63 11.55
C LEU A 51 10.24 -21.41 10.12
N ASN A 52 8.98 -21.72 9.88
CA ASN A 52 8.26 -21.27 8.69
C ASN A 52 7.39 -20.09 9.06
N VAL A 53 7.64 -18.94 8.43
CA VAL A 53 6.94 -17.69 8.67
C VAL A 53 6.15 -17.31 7.43
N LEU A 54 4.86 -17.06 7.60
CA LEU A 54 3.98 -16.58 6.56
C LEU A 54 3.67 -15.10 6.79
N ILE A 55 3.77 -14.31 5.73
CA ILE A 55 3.36 -12.90 5.72
C ILE A 55 2.23 -12.76 4.71
N LEU A 56 1.06 -12.36 5.17
CA LEU A 56 -0.10 -12.06 4.33
C LEU A 56 -0.20 -10.55 4.12
N HIS A 57 -0.09 -10.12 2.87
CA HIS A 57 -0.26 -8.73 2.47
C HIS A 57 -1.16 -8.64 1.24
N ASP A 58 -2.36 -8.10 1.43
CA ASP A 58 -3.34 -7.91 0.38
C ASP A 58 -3.79 -6.45 0.29
N ALA A 59 -2.85 -5.60 -0.05
CA ALA A 59 -3.09 -4.19 -0.23
C ALA A 59 -2.33 -3.63 -1.43
N GLY A 60 -2.44 -2.32 -1.64
CA GLY A 60 -1.82 -1.62 -2.75
C GLY A 60 -0.29 -1.59 -2.69
N ILE A 61 0.30 -1.12 -3.79
CA ILE A 61 1.75 -0.93 -3.92
C ILE A 61 2.30 -0.03 -2.80
N GLY A 62 1.55 1.03 -2.44
CA GLY A 62 1.97 1.96 -1.38
C GLY A 62 2.11 1.27 -0.03
N ASP A 63 1.11 0.49 0.37
CA ASP A 63 1.14 -0.27 1.62
C ASP A 63 2.26 -1.31 1.62
N PHE A 64 2.51 -1.95 0.48
CA PHE A 64 3.62 -2.89 0.34
C PHE A 64 4.98 -2.21 0.59
N VAL A 65 5.20 -1.03 0.03
CA VAL A 65 6.41 -0.24 0.27
C VAL A 65 6.53 0.17 1.73
N LEU A 66 5.42 0.64 2.34
CA LEU A 66 5.39 1.00 3.76
C LEU A 66 5.68 -0.18 4.70
N MET A 67 5.27 -1.40 4.31
CA MET A 67 5.55 -2.63 5.06
C MET A 67 6.98 -3.15 4.89
N SER A 68 7.78 -2.63 3.98
CA SER A 68 9.13 -3.13 3.67
C SER A 68 10.03 -3.22 4.91
N SER A 69 9.93 -2.23 5.81
CA SER A 69 10.64 -2.23 7.09
C SER A 69 10.26 -3.42 7.98
N ALA A 70 8.98 -3.80 8.02
CA ALA A 70 8.52 -4.94 8.81
C ALA A 70 9.01 -6.27 8.22
N ILE A 71 9.03 -6.45 6.90
CA ILE A 71 9.58 -7.64 6.25
C ILE A 71 11.07 -7.81 6.62
N ARG A 72 11.86 -6.74 6.53
CA ARG A 72 13.27 -6.74 6.94
C ARG A 72 13.44 -7.11 8.41
N GLU A 73 12.65 -6.53 9.31
CA GLU A 73 12.74 -6.79 10.74
C GLU A 73 12.33 -8.24 11.08
N ILE A 74 11.35 -8.82 10.39
CA ILE A 74 11.01 -10.25 10.54
C ILE A 74 12.19 -11.11 10.15
N ARG A 75 12.85 -10.84 9.01
CA ARG A 75 14.07 -11.57 8.60
C ARG A 75 15.21 -11.41 9.61
N ARG A 76 15.40 -10.20 10.16
CA ARG A 76 16.42 -9.93 11.19
C ARG A 76 16.17 -10.78 12.45
N LEU A 77 14.91 -10.89 12.87
CA LEU A 77 14.54 -11.68 14.06
C LEU A 77 14.62 -13.19 13.81
N TYR A 78 14.31 -13.63 12.62
CA TYR A 78 14.27 -15.04 12.24
C TYR A 78 15.21 -15.33 11.05
N PRO A 79 16.53 -15.17 11.22
CA PRO A 79 17.49 -15.26 10.10
C PRO A 79 17.53 -16.63 9.43
N ALA A 80 17.20 -17.70 10.17
CA ALA A 80 17.16 -19.08 9.68
C ALA A 80 15.75 -19.54 9.26
N ALA A 81 14.73 -18.67 9.35
CA ALA A 81 13.37 -19.04 8.96
C ALA A 81 13.24 -19.17 7.44
N HIS A 82 12.32 -20.03 7.01
CA HIS A 82 11.77 -19.96 5.66
C HIS A 82 10.59 -18.97 5.68
N ILE A 83 10.73 -17.85 5.00
CA ILE A 83 9.73 -16.78 4.97
C ILE A 83 8.99 -16.82 3.63
N THR A 84 7.69 -17.11 3.69
CA THR A 84 6.79 -17.06 2.55
C THR A 84 5.97 -15.77 2.60
N LEU A 85 5.98 -15.00 1.52
CA LEU A 85 5.19 -13.78 1.36
C LEU A 85 4.03 -14.04 0.41
N VAL A 86 2.81 -13.80 0.87
CA VAL A 86 1.61 -13.75 0.03
C VAL A 86 1.31 -12.30 -0.32
N VAL A 87 1.25 -11.99 -1.60
CA VAL A 87 1.12 -10.61 -2.10
C VAL A 87 0.20 -10.58 -3.31
N ASN A 88 -0.56 -9.49 -3.47
CA ASN A 88 -1.39 -9.32 -4.66
C ASN A 88 -0.55 -9.05 -5.92
N SER A 89 -1.17 -9.23 -7.10
CA SER A 89 -0.50 -9.08 -8.39
C SER A 89 0.12 -7.69 -8.62
N GLY A 90 -0.48 -6.64 -8.03
CA GLY A 90 0.04 -5.27 -8.17
C GLY A 90 1.41 -5.05 -7.53
N ALA A 91 1.68 -5.71 -6.38
CA ALA A 91 2.95 -5.61 -5.68
C ALA A 91 3.95 -6.73 -6.04
N LEU A 92 3.52 -7.76 -6.78
CA LEU A 92 4.31 -8.94 -7.11
C LEU A 92 5.68 -8.59 -7.70
N ASN A 93 5.70 -7.69 -8.66
CA ASN A 93 6.94 -7.32 -9.37
C ASN A 93 7.98 -6.65 -8.44
N LEU A 94 7.56 -5.93 -7.41
CA LEU A 94 8.47 -5.42 -6.38
C LEU A 94 8.92 -6.54 -5.43
N ALA A 95 7.98 -7.41 -5.03
CA ALA A 95 8.25 -8.51 -4.10
C ALA A 95 9.29 -9.50 -4.64
N GLU A 96 9.29 -9.78 -5.95
CA GLU A 96 10.22 -10.70 -6.62
C GLU A 96 11.71 -10.36 -6.40
N SER A 97 12.02 -9.11 -6.11
CA SER A 97 13.39 -8.66 -5.82
C SER A 97 13.67 -8.48 -4.32
N CYS A 98 12.73 -8.85 -3.44
CA CYS A 98 12.89 -8.73 -2.00
C CYS A 98 13.93 -9.73 -1.48
N PRO A 99 15.04 -9.28 -0.85
CA PRO A 99 16.08 -10.17 -0.37
C PRO A 99 15.75 -10.89 0.95
N TYR A 100 14.61 -10.56 1.55
CA TYR A 100 14.22 -11.01 2.88
C TYR A 100 13.22 -12.15 2.89
N VAL A 101 12.71 -12.56 1.73
CA VAL A 101 11.75 -13.66 1.59
C VAL A 101 12.34 -14.79 0.77
N ASP A 102 11.93 -16.03 1.06
CA ASP A 102 12.41 -17.22 0.39
C ASP A 102 11.42 -17.72 -0.66
N GLU A 103 10.13 -17.43 -0.46
CA GLU A 103 9.07 -17.85 -1.36
C GLU A 103 8.01 -16.73 -1.48
N ILE A 104 7.47 -16.58 -2.69
CA ILE A 104 6.39 -15.63 -2.96
C ILE A 104 5.20 -16.39 -3.55
N ILE A 105 4.03 -16.14 -2.98
CA ILE A 105 2.76 -16.65 -3.50
C ILE A 105 1.94 -15.46 -3.98
N SER A 106 1.64 -15.40 -5.28
CA SER A 106 0.72 -14.40 -5.81
C SER A 106 -0.69 -14.68 -5.34
N LEU A 107 -1.33 -13.68 -4.77
CA LEU A 107 -2.75 -13.68 -4.46
C LEU A 107 -3.47 -13.30 -5.76
N ASP A 108 -4.00 -14.29 -6.46
CA ASP A 108 -4.85 -14.05 -7.61
C ASP A 108 -6.10 -13.26 -7.15
N GLU A 109 -6.68 -12.45 -8.02
CA GLU A 109 -7.85 -11.65 -7.66
C GLU A 109 -8.91 -12.53 -7.00
N VAL A 110 -9.14 -12.25 -5.72
CA VAL A 110 -10.25 -12.88 -5.00
C VAL A 110 -11.53 -12.22 -5.49
N SER A 111 -12.46 -13.02 -5.95
CA SER A 111 -13.74 -12.53 -6.45
C SER A 111 -14.42 -11.60 -5.45
N LYS A 112 -15.00 -10.52 -5.94
CA LYS A 112 -15.73 -9.53 -5.12
C LYS A 112 -17.10 -10.04 -4.68
N ASP A 113 -17.63 -11.06 -5.35
CA ASP A 113 -18.84 -11.73 -4.90
C ASP A 113 -18.54 -12.76 -3.81
N PHE A 114 -19.52 -13.00 -2.97
CA PHE A 114 -19.33 -13.82 -1.78
C PHE A 114 -19.00 -15.29 -2.10
N GLU A 115 -19.59 -15.85 -3.15
CA GLU A 115 -19.38 -17.24 -3.58
C GLU A 115 -17.98 -17.43 -4.18
N GLY A 116 -17.59 -16.56 -5.09
CA GLY A 116 -16.26 -16.57 -5.70
C GLY A 116 -15.16 -16.34 -4.69
N MET A 117 -15.39 -15.50 -3.68
CA MET A 117 -14.47 -15.24 -2.59
C MET A 117 -14.08 -16.53 -1.84
N TYR A 118 -15.06 -17.34 -1.44
CA TYR A 118 -14.79 -18.60 -0.74
C TYR A 118 -14.01 -19.59 -1.59
N LYS A 119 -14.37 -19.69 -2.86
CA LYS A 119 -13.67 -20.57 -3.81
C LYS A 119 -12.21 -20.15 -3.98
N SER A 120 -11.96 -18.86 -4.14
CA SER A 120 -10.62 -18.30 -4.25
C SER A 120 -9.81 -18.49 -2.94
N CYS A 121 -10.44 -18.28 -1.78
CA CYS A 121 -9.82 -18.56 -0.48
C CYS A 121 -9.47 -20.04 -0.30
N ALA A 122 -10.32 -20.96 -0.73
CA ALA A 122 -10.06 -22.40 -0.65
C ALA A 122 -8.85 -22.80 -1.53
N GLN A 123 -8.74 -22.22 -2.73
CA GLN A 123 -7.58 -22.43 -3.61
C GLN A 123 -6.30 -21.87 -3.01
N MET A 124 -6.35 -20.66 -2.45
CA MET A 124 -5.21 -20.03 -1.80
C MET A 124 -4.77 -20.81 -0.55
N ALA A 125 -5.72 -21.32 0.24
CA ALA A 125 -5.42 -22.13 1.41
C ALA A 125 -4.58 -23.36 1.10
N GLN A 126 -4.77 -23.98 -0.07
CA GLN A 126 -3.95 -25.12 -0.50
C GLN A 126 -2.49 -24.73 -0.64
N LYS A 127 -2.22 -23.56 -1.25
CA LYS A 127 -0.85 -23.04 -1.42
C LYS A 127 -0.23 -22.74 -0.06
N ILE A 128 -0.98 -22.05 0.81
CA ILE A 128 -0.52 -21.60 2.14
C ILE A 128 -0.26 -22.76 3.10
N LEU A 129 -1.12 -23.79 3.14
CA LEU A 129 -0.98 -24.95 4.03
C LEU A 129 0.28 -25.79 3.75
N ARG A 130 0.73 -25.82 2.49
CA ARG A 130 1.98 -26.52 2.13
C ARG A 130 3.21 -25.93 2.82
N CYS A 131 3.16 -24.66 3.20
CA CYS A 131 4.26 -23.97 3.85
C CYS A 131 4.48 -24.41 5.30
N LYS A 132 3.55 -25.15 5.92
CA LYS A 132 3.63 -25.68 7.31
C LYS A 132 4.01 -24.58 8.32
N ASN A 133 3.28 -23.49 8.30
CA ASN A 133 3.60 -22.25 8.98
C ASN A 133 3.63 -22.39 10.51
N ASP A 134 4.64 -21.81 11.15
CA ASP A 134 4.73 -21.67 12.61
C ASP A 134 4.17 -20.33 13.07
N ILE A 135 4.48 -19.26 12.34
CA ILE A 135 4.01 -17.89 12.60
C ILE A 135 3.36 -17.34 11.33
N CYS A 136 2.25 -16.68 11.46
CA CYS A 136 1.60 -15.94 10.39
C CYS A 136 1.34 -14.50 10.81
N PHE A 137 1.79 -13.56 10.00
CA PHE A 137 1.49 -12.13 10.11
C PHE A 137 0.46 -11.77 9.04
N ALA A 138 -0.64 -11.14 9.45
CA ALA A 138 -1.56 -10.48 8.53
C ALA A 138 -1.52 -8.97 8.77
N TYR A 139 -1.16 -8.22 7.75
CA TYR A 139 -0.95 -6.77 7.89
C TYR A 139 -2.15 -5.95 7.48
N ILE A 140 -3.04 -6.50 6.69
CA ILE A 140 -4.25 -5.81 6.25
C ILE A 140 -5.42 -6.78 6.34
N HIS A 141 -6.54 -6.28 6.82
CA HIS A 141 -7.79 -7.01 6.84
C HIS A 141 -8.64 -6.69 5.63
N ARG A 142 -8.67 -7.62 4.70
CA ARG A 142 -9.78 -7.77 3.77
C ARG A 142 -10.76 -8.81 4.32
N ALA A 143 -11.93 -8.92 3.72
CA ALA A 143 -12.97 -9.88 4.12
C ALA A 143 -12.46 -11.32 4.27
N TRP A 144 -11.52 -11.71 3.44
CA TRP A 144 -10.94 -13.07 3.41
C TRP A 144 -9.69 -13.25 4.26
N THR A 145 -9.04 -12.17 4.69
CA THR A 145 -7.78 -12.25 5.46
C THR A 145 -7.90 -13.09 6.72
N PRO A 146 -8.97 -12.96 7.55
CA PRO A 146 -9.15 -13.81 8.71
C PRO A 146 -9.19 -15.30 8.37
N PHE A 147 -9.83 -15.67 7.26
CA PHE A 147 -9.90 -17.08 6.79
C PHE A 147 -8.52 -17.59 6.42
N LEU A 148 -7.76 -16.84 5.61
CA LEU A 148 -6.41 -17.23 5.22
C LEU A 148 -5.47 -17.31 6.43
N LEU A 149 -5.60 -16.39 7.38
CA LEU A 149 -4.85 -16.38 8.63
C LEU A 149 -5.09 -17.65 9.44
N TYR A 150 -6.37 -18.04 9.62
CA TYR A 150 -6.72 -19.28 10.32
C TYR A 150 -6.25 -20.53 9.55
N MET A 151 -6.49 -20.54 8.23
CA MET A 151 -6.15 -21.65 7.34
C MET A 151 -4.62 -21.78 7.11
N SER A 152 -3.83 -20.81 7.50
CA SER A 152 -2.37 -20.93 7.49
C SER A 152 -1.87 -22.10 8.34
N GLY A 153 -2.69 -22.57 9.29
CA GLY A 153 -2.31 -23.58 10.26
C GLY A 153 -1.25 -23.12 11.27
N ALA A 154 -0.84 -21.87 11.20
CA ALA A 154 0.16 -21.29 12.08
C ALA A 154 -0.31 -21.28 13.54
N LYS A 155 0.61 -21.63 14.45
CA LYS A 155 0.33 -21.65 15.88
C LYS A 155 0.36 -20.27 16.51
N VAL A 156 1.09 -19.33 15.92
CA VAL A 156 1.04 -17.90 16.25
C VAL A 156 0.49 -17.15 15.05
N ARG A 157 -0.61 -16.45 15.25
CA ARG A 157 -1.30 -15.68 14.22
C ARG A 157 -1.52 -14.26 14.70
N ILE A 158 -0.79 -13.34 14.09
CA ILE A 158 -0.75 -11.93 14.50
C ILE A 158 -1.48 -11.11 13.43
N ALA A 159 -2.45 -10.32 13.84
CA ALA A 159 -3.27 -9.53 12.94
C ALA A 159 -3.82 -8.26 13.60
N PRO A 160 -4.22 -7.24 12.84
CA PRO A 160 -5.01 -6.14 13.38
C PRO A 160 -6.35 -6.62 13.94
N PRO A 161 -6.97 -5.90 14.89
CA PRO A 161 -8.33 -6.18 15.35
C PRO A 161 -9.32 -6.08 14.19
N ILE A 162 -10.32 -6.95 14.18
CA ILE A 162 -11.32 -6.99 13.10
C ILE A 162 -12.09 -5.68 12.91
N LYS A 163 -12.25 -4.89 13.96
CA LYS A 163 -12.82 -3.53 13.86
C LYS A 163 -12.02 -2.58 12.95
N GLU A 164 -10.81 -2.95 12.57
CA GLU A 164 -9.93 -2.22 11.63
C GLU A 164 -10.01 -2.78 10.21
N ILE A 165 -11.01 -3.62 9.89
CA ILE A 165 -11.22 -4.12 8.53
C ILE A 165 -11.66 -2.96 7.63
N ASP A 166 -10.87 -2.72 6.63
CA ASP A 166 -11.15 -1.75 5.57
C ASP A 166 -11.96 -2.39 4.43
N ASP A 167 -13.16 -2.85 4.74
CA ASP A 167 -14.05 -3.43 3.74
C ASP A 167 -15.49 -2.94 3.93
N ALA A 168 -15.83 -1.89 3.18
CA ALA A 168 -17.17 -1.29 3.17
C ALA A 168 -18.27 -2.31 2.83
N PHE A 169 -17.95 -3.37 2.07
CA PHE A 169 -18.88 -4.43 1.70
C PHE A 169 -19.28 -5.30 2.90
N LEU A 170 -18.32 -5.64 3.78
CA LEU A 170 -18.59 -6.39 5.01
C LEU A 170 -19.22 -5.51 6.08
N MET A 171 -18.76 -4.27 6.21
CA MET A 171 -19.30 -3.30 7.17
C MET A 171 -20.79 -3.01 6.91
N ALA A 172 -21.21 -2.94 5.65
CA ALA A 172 -22.58 -2.66 5.27
C ALA A 172 -23.54 -3.85 5.50
N ARG A 173 -23.02 -5.09 5.53
CA ARG A 173 -23.88 -6.30 5.56
C ARG A 173 -24.00 -6.97 6.93
N ASN A 174 -23.01 -6.89 7.83
CA ASN A 174 -23.12 -7.60 9.11
C ASN A 174 -22.09 -7.19 10.17
N SER A 175 -22.36 -6.14 10.93
CA SER A 175 -21.50 -5.75 12.06
C SER A 175 -21.39 -6.81 13.18
N SER A 176 -22.33 -7.75 13.26
CA SER A 176 -22.31 -8.86 14.22
C SER A 176 -21.36 -9.98 13.78
N LEU A 177 -21.22 -10.20 12.46
CA LEU A 177 -20.28 -11.17 11.89
C LEU A 177 -18.84 -10.78 12.21
N LEU A 178 -18.50 -9.52 12.02
CA LEU A 178 -17.16 -9.00 12.24
C LEU A 178 -16.69 -9.18 13.70
N LYS A 179 -17.56 -8.94 14.67
CA LYS A 179 -17.25 -9.08 16.11
C LYS A 179 -16.91 -10.51 16.52
N SER A 180 -17.32 -11.51 15.75
CA SER A 180 -17.15 -12.91 16.09
C SER A 180 -15.98 -13.59 15.36
N LEU A 181 -15.27 -12.87 14.51
CA LEU A 181 -14.10 -13.41 13.78
C LEU A 181 -12.79 -13.31 14.58
N ASP A 182 -12.81 -12.78 15.80
CA ASP A 182 -11.61 -12.61 16.64
C ASP A 182 -10.84 -13.91 16.92
N PHE A 183 -11.49 -15.08 16.83
CA PHE A 183 -10.81 -16.36 17.06
C PHE A 183 -9.77 -16.75 15.99
N PHE A 184 -9.74 -16.05 14.85
CA PHE A 184 -8.79 -16.34 13.77
C PHE A 184 -7.35 -15.96 14.10
N ALA A 185 -7.15 -14.98 14.96
CA ALA A 185 -5.83 -14.58 15.43
C ALA A 185 -5.55 -15.09 16.86
N THR A 186 -4.29 -15.23 17.21
CA THR A 186 -3.83 -15.49 18.58
C THR A 186 -3.41 -14.22 19.28
N ASP A 187 -3.01 -13.22 18.51
CA ASP A 187 -2.54 -11.92 18.97
C ASP A 187 -3.11 -10.82 18.10
N PHE A 188 -3.70 -9.83 18.75
CA PHE A 188 -4.24 -8.66 18.05
C PHE A 188 -3.34 -7.45 18.30
N VAL A 189 -2.89 -6.83 17.23
CA VAL A 189 -2.07 -5.62 17.27
C VAL A 189 -2.69 -4.59 16.34
N SER A 190 -3.22 -3.51 16.91
CA SER A 190 -3.75 -2.40 16.14
C SER A 190 -2.65 -1.73 15.33
N MET A 191 -2.87 -1.58 14.03
CA MET A 191 -1.98 -0.84 13.16
C MET A 191 -2.28 0.66 13.20
N PHE A 192 -3.52 1.04 13.51
CA PHE A 192 -3.96 2.44 13.52
C PHE A 192 -3.96 3.09 14.90
N ALA A 193 -4.00 2.31 15.98
CA ALA A 193 -4.02 2.82 17.36
C ALA A 193 -2.66 2.69 18.07
N TYR A 194 -1.64 2.26 17.35
CA TYR A 194 -0.28 2.22 17.89
C TYR A 194 0.23 3.65 18.09
N ASN A 195 1.06 3.86 19.11
CA ASN A 195 1.58 5.19 19.48
C ASN A 195 2.47 5.87 18.42
N GLY A 196 2.51 5.35 17.21
CA GLY A 196 3.21 5.89 16.07
C GLY A 196 2.46 7.04 15.42
N GLU A 197 3.19 7.96 14.84
CA GLU A 197 2.66 9.07 14.05
C GLU A 197 2.55 8.73 12.55
N HIS A 198 2.93 7.52 12.14
CA HIS A 198 3.01 7.11 10.74
C HIS A 198 2.66 5.63 10.55
N MET A 199 2.12 5.26 9.36
CA MET A 199 1.74 3.87 9.04
C MET A 199 2.91 2.88 9.12
N VAL A 200 4.14 3.31 8.91
CA VAL A 200 5.35 2.49 9.12
C VAL A 200 5.41 1.94 10.55
N ASP A 201 5.04 2.75 11.55
CA ASP A 201 4.98 2.31 12.94
C ASP A 201 3.86 1.28 13.14
N GLY A 202 2.74 1.45 12.44
CA GLY A 202 1.66 0.47 12.42
C GLY A 202 2.11 -0.88 11.86
N PHE A 203 2.85 -0.90 10.76
CA PHE A 203 3.41 -2.13 10.21
C PHE A 203 4.47 -2.77 11.11
N LEU A 204 5.20 -2.00 11.89
CA LEU A 204 6.19 -2.49 12.85
C LEU A 204 5.60 -2.91 14.21
N ALA A 205 4.37 -2.49 14.51
CA ALA A 205 3.71 -2.80 15.77
C ALA A 205 3.63 -4.30 16.10
N PRO A 206 3.38 -5.22 15.16
CA PRO A 206 3.42 -6.66 15.42
C PRO A 206 4.76 -7.16 15.98
N ILE A 207 5.86 -6.55 15.57
CA ILE A 207 7.21 -6.89 16.04
C ILE A 207 7.41 -6.40 17.46
N ASP A 208 7.13 -5.14 17.70
CA ASP A 208 7.32 -4.51 19.01
C ASP A 208 6.34 -5.06 20.05
N SER A 209 5.04 -5.07 19.75
CA SER A 209 3.99 -5.42 20.70
C SER A 209 3.75 -6.92 20.86
N ALA A 210 3.60 -7.66 19.74
CA ALA A 210 3.28 -9.07 19.81
C ALA A 210 4.52 -9.94 20.04
N LEU A 211 5.62 -9.66 19.35
CA LEU A 211 6.88 -10.40 19.53
C LEU A 211 7.73 -9.87 20.68
N LYS A 212 7.42 -8.66 21.20
CA LYS A 212 8.19 -7.97 22.25
C LYS A 212 9.68 -7.84 21.87
N ALA A 213 9.93 -7.55 20.60
CA ALA A 213 11.27 -7.42 20.05
C ALA A 213 11.53 -5.97 19.63
N PRO A 214 12.67 -5.37 20.00
CA PRO A 214 12.96 -4.00 19.61
C PRO A 214 13.16 -3.91 18.08
N VAL A 215 12.55 -2.91 17.49
CA VAL A 215 12.75 -2.56 16.08
C VAL A 215 14.11 -1.90 15.90
N ALA A 216 14.95 -2.45 15.06
CA ALA A 216 16.30 -1.95 14.82
C ALA A 216 16.34 -0.86 13.73
N ASN A 217 15.52 -0.97 12.70
CA ASN A 217 15.53 -0.05 11.58
C ASN A 217 14.11 0.19 11.04
N ARG A 218 13.70 1.45 10.91
CA ARG A 218 12.38 1.88 10.44
C ARG A 218 12.39 2.37 8.99
N GLU A 219 13.56 2.42 8.34
CA GLU A 219 13.68 2.92 6.97
C GLU A 219 12.90 2.07 5.98
N LEU A 220 12.28 2.73 5.02
CA LEU A 220 11.64 2.08 3.89
C LEU A 220 12.66 1.55 2.90
N GLU A 221 12.30 0.48 2.23
CA GLU A 221 13.04 -0.07 1.10
C GLU A 221 12.09 -0.36 -0.06
N VAL A 222 12.63 -0.29 -1.25
CA VAL A 222 12.03 -0.84 -2.46
C VAL A 222 13.12 -1.54 -3.25
N TRP A 223 12.82 -2.72 -3.73
CA TRP A 223 13.85 -3.60 -4.30
C TRP A 223 13.78 -3.61 -5.82
N TYR A 224 14.91 -3.31 -6.44
CA TYR A 224 15.12 -3.35 -7.88
C TYR A 224 16.55 -3.82 -8.19
N THR A 225 16.77 -4.31 -9.40
CA THR A 225 18.03 -4.94 -9.81
C THR A 225 18.97 -3.96 -10.49
N ALA A 226 20.24 -4.37 -10.66
CA ALA A 226 21.20 -3.61 -11.46
C ALA A 226 20.74 -3.48 -12.94
N LEU A 227 19.99 -4.48 -13.45
CA LEU A 227 19.40 -4.42 -14.78
C LEU A 227 18.31 -3.35 -14.86
N ASP A 228 17.47 -3.21 -13.83
CA ASP A 228 16.46 -2.15 -13.79
C ASP A 228 17.10 -0.77 -13.81
N VAL A 229 18.22 -0.58 -13.07
CA VAL A 229 18.98 0.68 -13.08
C VAL A 229 19.59 0.94 -14.46
N SER A 230 20.17 -0.06 -15.10
CA SER A 230 20.72 0.07 -16.45
C SER A 230 19.64 0.44 -17.46
N THR A 231 18.48 -0.20 -17.36
CA THR A 231 17.31 0.08 -18.21
C THR A 231 16.80 1.51 -17.97
N ALA A 232 16.69 1.93 -16.71
CA ALA A 232 16.30 3.29 -16.35
C ALA A 232 17.25 4.33 -16.96
N LYS A 233 18.56 4.12 -16.86
CA LYS A 233 19.57 5.00 -17.47
C LYS A 233 19.43 5.09 -18.98
N ASN A 234 19.08 3.99 -19.66
CA ASN A 234 18.85 4.00 -21.10
C ASN A 234 17.61 4.84 -21.47
N PHE A 235 16.52 4.71 -20.74
CA PHE A 235 15.33 5.55 -20.93
C PHE A 235 15.62 7.04 -20.70
N LEU A 236 16.51 7.34 -19.77
CA LEU A 236 16.86 8.71 -19.37
C LEU A 236 18.11 9.25 -20.08
N ALA A 237 18.63 8.56 -21.09
CA ALA A 237 19.88 8.93 -21.76
C ALA A 237 19.86 10.36 -22.35
N ASN A 238 18.70 10.83 -22.79
CA ASN A 238 18.50 12.17 -23.35
C ASN A 238 17.94 13.18 -22.33
N ALA A 239 17.77 12.77 -21.06
CA ALA A 239 17.27 13.66 -20.01
C ALA A 239 18.34 14.66 -19.57
N SER A 240 17.94 15.89 -19.40
CA SER A 240 18.77 16.93 -18.75
C SER A 240 18.36 17.07 -17.29
N LYS A 241 19.29 17.47 -16.47
CA LYS A 241 19.05 17.81 -15.06
C LYS A 241 18.53 19.25 -14.92
N PRO A 242 17.69 19.51 -13.90
CA PRO A 242 17.12 18.55 -12.97
C PRO A 242 16.06 17.63 -13.60
N MET A 243 15.90 16.44 -13.08
CA MET A 243 14.87 15.46 -13.50
C MET A 243 13.77 15.33 -12.45
N TYR A 244 12.53 15.47 -12.86
CA TYR A 244 11.36 15.37 -12.00
C TYR A 244 10.50 14.19 -12.40
N ALA A 245 10.36 13.20 -11.51
CA ALA A 245 9.41 12.11 -11.73
C ALA A 245 7.99 12.63 -11.52
N LEU A 246 7.11 12.45 -12.50
CA LEU A 246 5.73 12.92 -12.48
C LEU A 246 4.75 11.75 -12.52
N SER A 247 3.87 11.63 -11.51
CA SER A 247 2.82 10.62 -11.46
C SER A 247 1.46 11.28 -11.19
N MET A 248 0.56 11.17 -12.17
CA MET A 248 -0.73 11.88 -12.17
C MET A 248 -1.92 10.96 -11.95
N GLY A 249 -1.72 9.64 -12.00
CA GLY A 249 -2.77 8.65 -11.82
C GLY A 249 -2.88 8.11 -10.40
N GLY A 250 -3.43 6.90 -10.31
CA GLY A 250 -3.65 6.17 -9.07
C GLY A 250 -4.96 5.39 -9.11
N PHE A 251 -5.14 4.45 -8.18
CA PHE A 251 -6.34 3.61 -8.13
C PHE A 251 -7.61 4.41 -7.76
N GLU A 252 -7.47 5.44 -6.94
CA GLU A 252 -8.58 6.21 -6.38
C GLU A 252 -8.76 7.52 -7.14
N PHE A 253 -9.82 7.62 -7.94
CA PHE A 253 -10.11 8.81 -8.77
C PHE A 253 -10.15 10.11 -7.98
N MET A 254 -10.59 10.09 -6.73
CA MET A 254 -10.63 11.30 -5.89
C MET A 254 -9.25 11.91 -5.63
N LYS A 255 -8.18 11.11 -5.78
CA LYS A 255 -6.79 11.54 -5.59
C LYS A 255 -6.16 12.12 -6.86
N HIS A 256 -6.86 12.11 -7.99
CA HIS A 256 -6.31 12.61 -9.25
C HIS A 256 -6.36 14.13 -9.29
N TYR A 257 -5.22 14.78 -9.12
CA TYR A 257 -5.09 16.19 -9.39
C TYR A 257 -5.08 16.42 -10.91
N PRO A 258 -5.76 17.47 -11.43
CA PRO A 258 -5.91 17.68 -12.87
C PRO A 258 -4.56 17.77 -13.60
N PRO A 259 -4.34 16.97 -14.67
CA PRO A 259 -3.07 16.99 -15.42
C PRO A 259 -2.78 18.33 -16.07
N GLU A 260 -3.81 19.14 -16.38
CA GLU A 260 -3.67 20.52 -16.88
C GLU A 260 -3.00 21.43 -15.83
N GLN A 261 -3.32 21.24 -14.56
CA GLN A 261 -2.71 21.99 -13.47
C GLN A 261 -1.25 21.59 -13.27
N TYR A 262 -0.92 20.29 -13.40
CA TYR A 262 0.47 19.86 -13.41
C TYR A 262 1.26 20.45 -14.59
N ALA A 263 0.66 20.59 -15.76
CA ALA A 263 1.28 21.21 -16.92
C ALA A 263 1.59 22.69 -16.67
N GLN A 264 0.66 23.44 -16.05
CA GLN A 264 0.90 24.83 -15.64
C GLN A 264 2.04 24.98 -14.63
N VAL A 265 2.12 24.03 -13.67
CA VAL A 265 3.27 23.99 -12.73
C VAL A 265 4.55 23.71 -13.48
N ALA A 266 4.55 22.77 -14.43
CA ALA A 266 5.72 22.45 -15.23
C ALA A 266 6.18 23.65 -16.10
N GLU A 267 5.26 24.40 -16.68
CA GLU A 267 5.59 25.65 -17.43
C GLU A 267 6.33 26.65 -16.54
N LYS A 268 5.85 26.87 -15.31
CA LYS A 268 6.50 27.77 -14.34
C LYS A 268 7.88 27.27 -13.94
N ILE A 269 8.01 25.95 -13.68
CA ILE A 269 9.31 25.33 -13.37
C ILE A 269 10.28 25.51 -14.55
N LEU A 270 9.82 25.41 -15.80
CA LEU A 270 10.68 25.62 -16.98
C LEU A 270 11.14 27.06 -17.17
N ILE A 271 10.44 28.03 -16.60
CA ILE A 271 10.93 29.41 -16.55
C ILE A 271 12.14 29.52 -15.60
N ASP A 272 12.07 28.89 -14.43
CA ASP A 272 13.16 28.90 -13.45
C ASP A 272 14.32 27.97 -13.84
N GLU A 273 14.00 26.84 -14.43
CA GLU A 273 14.92 25.76 -14.76
C GLU A 273 14.74 25.31 -16.22
N PRO A 274 15.26 26.07 -17.20
CA PRO A 274 15.03 25.86 -18.63
C PRO A 274 15.59 24.52 -19.18
N THR A 275 16.33 23.77 -18.37
CA THR A 275 16.86 22.44 -18.73
C THR A 275 16.10 21.28 -18.09
N ALA A 276 15.13 21.56 -17.21
CA ALA A 276 14.42 20.54 -16.47
C ALA A 276 13.76 19.50 -17.40
N THR A 277 13.75 18.24 -16.97
CA THR A 277 13.07 17.14 -17.66
C THR A 277 12.02 16.53 -16.73
N PHE A 278 10.78 16.42 -17.22
CA PHE A 278 9.68 15.72 -16.55
C PHE A 278 9.60 14.28 -17.06
N VAL A 279 9.73 13.32 -16.16
CA VAL A 279 9.68 11.90 -16.44
C VAL A 279 8.34 11.37 -15.97
N ILE A 280 7.39 11.18 -16.88
CA ILE A 280 6.05 10.70 -16.54
C ILE A 280 6.10 9.19 -16.30
N VAL A 281 5.57 8.75 -15.17
CA VAL A 281 5.43 7.35 -14.80
C VAL A 281 3.98 7.04 -14.40
N GLY A 282 3.54 5.83 -14.71
CA GLY A 282 2.17 5.37 -14.43
C GLY A 282 1.83 4.17 -15.30
N ALA A 283 0.64 3.61 -15.10
CA ALA A 283 0.14 2.48 -15.88
C ALA A 283 -1.39 2.47 -15.95
N GLY A 284 -1.91 1.96 -17.06
CA GLY A 284 -3.34 1.88 -17.33
C GLY A 284 -3.88 3.07 -18.13
N ASP A 285 -5.13 2.95 -18.58
CA ASP A 285 -5.73 3.88 -19.53
C ASP A 285 -5.90 5.30 -18.98
N GLU A 286 -6.18 5.43 -17.69
CA GLU A 286 -6.34 6.75 -17.06
C GLU A 286 -5.00 7.48 -16.94
N ASP A 287 -3.91 6.76 -16.63
CA ASP A 287 -2.58 7.35 -16.60
C ASP A 287 -2.13 7.77 -18.00
N LEU A 288 -2.44 6.97 -19.03
CA LEU A 288 -2.16 7.31 -20.43
C LEU A 288 -2.92 8.57 -20.87
N LYS A 289 -4.20 8.71 -20.51
CA LYS A 289 -4.99 9.92 -20.76
C LYS A 289 -4.41 11.13 -20.05
N SER A 290 -4.05 10.99 -18.79
CA SER A 290 -3.44 12.05 -17.99
C SER A 290 -2.12 12.53 -18.58
N ALA A 291 -1.25 11.60 -19.00
CA ALA A 291 0.00 11.92 -19.67
C ALA A 291 -0.22 12.64 -21.02
N GLN A 292 -1.24 12.22 -21.79
CA GLN A 292 -1.60 12.89 -23.05
C GLN A 292 -2.10 14.31 -22.79
N THR A 293 -3.01 14.50 -21.83
CA THR A 293 -3.56 15.81 -21.47
C THR A 293 -2.46 16.75 -20.99
N PHE A 294 -1.57 16.27 -20.11
CA PHE A 294 -0.40 17.02 -19.65
C PHE A 294 0.46 17.51 -20.83
N LYS A 295 0.81 16.62 -21.76
CA LYS A 295 1.64 16.97 -22.92
C LYS A 295 0.96 17.96 -23.86
N GLN A 296 -0.35 17.80 -24.07
CA GLN A 296 -1.14 18.73 -24.91
C GLN A 296 -1.19 20.13 -24.28
N THR A 297 -1.43 20.20 -22.97
CA THR A 297 -1.49 21.49 -22.24
C THR A 297 -0.12 22.17 -22.21
N LEU A 298 0.96 21.42 -21.97
CA LEU A 298 2.33 21.93 -21.96
C LEU A 298 2.77 22.43 -23.37
N GLY A 299 2.09 21.97 -24.41
CA GLY A 299 2.39 22.30 -25.79
C GLY A 299 3.49 21.44 -26.42
N GLU A 300 3.41 21.24 -27.74
CA GLU A 300 4.28 20.33 -28.48
C GLU A 300 5.78 20.65 -28.35
N LYS A 301 6.14 21.94 -28.43
CA LYS A 301 7.53 22.41 -28.33
C LYS A 301 8.16 22.04 -26.97
N ASN A 302 7.45 22.29 -25.88
CA ASN A 302 7.95 21.96 -24.54
C ASN A 302 7.91 20.46 -24.29
N SER A 303 6.82 19.79 -24.70
CA SER A 303 6.67 18.34 -24.51
C SER A 303 7.75 17.54 -25.21
N SER A 304 8.07 17.88 -26.47
CA SER A 304 9.11 17.17 -27.24
C SER A 304 10.52 17.35 -26.65
N LYS A 305 10.77 18.48 -25.98
CA LYS A 305 12.08 18.81 -25.42
C LYS A 305 12.26 18.39 -23.96
N HIS A 306 11.20 18.48 -23.16
CA HIS A 306 11.28 18.44 -21.71
C HIS A 306 10.52 17.26 -21.08
N VAL A 307 9.87 16.40 -21.87
CA VAL A 307 9.07 15.29 -21.34
C VAL A 307 9.58 13.95 -21.86
N ILE A 308 9.85 13.04 -20.92
CA ILE A 308 10.06 11.62 -21.19
C ILE A 308 8.85 10.88 -20.64
N ASP A 309 8.03 10.34 -21.53
CA ASP A 309 6.79 9.63 -21.16
C ASP A 309 7.05 8.12 -21.12
N LEU A 310 7.10 7.57 -19.90
CA LEU A 310 7.29 6.14 -19.62
C LEU A 310 6.00 5.45 -19.19
N THR A 311 4.85 6.11 -19.31
CA THR A 311 3.53 5.56 -18.92
C THR A 311 3.23 4.27 -19.68
N GLY A 312 2.98 3.20 -18.96
CA GLY A 312 2.71 1.87 -19.52
C GLY A 312 3.90 1.16 -20.17
N LYS A 313 5.10 1.74 -20.13
CA LYS A 313 6.30 1.22 -20.82
C LYS A 313 7.29 0.54 -19.88
N ILE A 314 7.13 0.73 -18.58
CA ILE A 314 8.05 0.22 -17.56
C ILE A 314 7.28 -0.48 -16.43
N SER A 315 7.93 -1.47 -15.84
CA SER A 315 7.39 -2.15 -14.66
C SER A 315 7.48 -1.28 -13.40
N VAL A 316 6.71 -1.61 -12.37
CA VAL A 316 6.74 -0.87 -11.09
C VAL A 316 8.14 -0.89 -10.45
N ARG A 317 8.90 -1.96 -10.64
CA ARG A 317 10.29 -2.06 -10.19
C ARG A 317 11.21 -1.10 -10.95
N GLN A 318 10.99 -0.96 -12.25
CA GLN A 318 11.70 0.01 -13.07
C GLN A 318 11.29 1.46 -12.73
N VAL A 319 10.04 1.70 -12.32
CA VAL A 319 9.62 2.99 -11.77
C VAL A 319 10.49 3.37 -10.56
N ALA A 320 10.75 2.45 -9.65
CA ALA A 320 11.63 2.69 -8.50
C ALA A 320 13.06 3.04 -8.96
N ALA A 321 13.60 2.31 -9.95
CA ALA A 321 14.92 2.60 -10.50
C ALA A 321 14.98 3.97 -11.20
N VAL A 322 13.94 4.37 -11.93
CA VAL A 322 13.82 5.71 -12.55
C VAL A 322 13.79 6.78 -11.47
N MET A 323 12.93 6.62 -10.46
CA MET A 323 12.79 7.61 -9.37
C MET A 323 14.07 7.77 -8.56
N SER A 324 14.89 6.72 -8.42
CA SER A 324 16.20 6.80 -7.74
C SER A 324 17.22 7.70 -8.48
N LEU A 325 16.96 8.02 -9.75
CA LEU A 325 17.78 8.88 -10.58
C LEU A 325 17.21 10.31 -10.71
N CYS A 326 15.96 10.52 -10.24
CA CYS A 326 15.29 11.81 -10.27
C CYS A 326 15.65 12.67 -9.06
N ASP A 327 15.56 14.00 -9.22
CA ASP A 327 15.91 14.97 -8.18
C ASP A 327 14.70 15.28 -7.27
N MET A 328 13.47 15.00 -7.76
CA MET A 328 12.22 15.19 -7.05
C MET A 328 11.10 14.36 -7.66
N TYR A 329 10.17 13.94 -6.85
CA TYR A 329 8.85 13.43 -7.26
C TYR A 329 7.83 14.56 -7.17
N ILE A 330 7.00 14.71 -8.18
CA ILE A 330 5.83 15.59 -8.21
C ILE A 330 4.63 14.72 -8.60
N GLY A 331 3.56 14.72 -7.81
CA GLY A 331 2.42 13.86 -8.16
C GLY A 331 1.36 13.74 -7.10
N ASN A 332 0.47 12.77 -7.30
CA ASN A 332 -0.62 12.45 -6.38
C ASN A 332 -0.13 11.62 -5.18
N ASP A 333 -0.92 11.61 -4.11
CA ASP A 333 -0.75 10.73 -2.95
C ASP A 333 -1.14 9.28 -3.33
N THR A 334 -0.18 8.53 -3.84
CA THR A 334 -0.36 7.16 -4.38
C THR A 334 0.83 6.27 -4.06
N GLY A 335 0.76 5.00 -4.49
CA GLY A 335 1.89 4.07 -4.36
C GLY A 335 3.21 4.58 -4.94
N ALA A 336 3.16 5.38 -6.00
CA ALA A 336 4.32 6.00 -6.62
C ALA A 336 5.03 7.00 -5.67
N MET A 337 4.26 7.74 -4.87
CA MET A 337 4.80 8.64 -3.83
C MET A 337 5.60 7.86 -2.77
N HIS A 338 5.08 6.72 -2.33
CA HIS A 338 5.78 5.87 -1.35
C HIS A 338 7.04 5.22 -1.95
N ILE A 339 7.02 4.85 -3.23
CA ILE A 339 8.21 4.39 -3.96
C ILE A 339 9.26 5.50 -3.97
N ALA A 340 8.89 6.75 -4.30
CA ALA A 340 9.79 7.89 -4.31
C ALA A 340 10.42 8.09 -2.91
N ALA A 341 9.62 8.05 -1.84
CA ALA A 341 10.13 8.15 -0.48
C ALA A 341 11.10 7.00 -0.12
N ALA A 342 10.82 5.77 -0.55
CA ALA A 342 11.67 4.62 -0.30
C ALA A 342 13.04 4.70 -1.00
N VAL A 343 13.09 5.27 -2.22
CA VAL A 343 14.36 5.53 -2.93
C VAL A 343 15.02 6.87 -2.54
N LYS A 344 14.50 7.54 -1.50
CA LYS A 344 15.00 8.83 -1.01
C LYS A 344 14.88 9.99 -2.01
N CYS A 345 13.96 9.89 -2.96
CA CYS A 345 13.60 11.00 -3.84
C CYS A 345 12.69 11.97 -3.07
N PRO A 346 13.01 13.28 -2.96
CA PRO A 346 12.18 14.28 -2.30
C PRO A 346 10.78 14.36 -2.95
N VAL A 347 9.75 14.68 -2.16
CA VAL A 347 8.36 14.54 -2.58
C VAL A 347 7.59 15.86 -2.50
N LEU A 348 7.00 16.27 -3.63
CA LEU A 348 5.92 17.25 -3.70
C LEU A 348 4.63 16.52 -4.10
N THR A 349 3.62 16.54 -3.25
CA THR A 349 2.39 15.82 -3.51
C THR A 349 1.14 16.67 -3.33
N ALA A 350 0.19 16.52 -4.25
CA ALA A 350 -1.17 16.98 -4.10
C ALA A 350 -2.00 15.90 -3.39
N ASN A 351 -2.68 16.28 -2.31
CA ASN A 351 -3.51 15.39 -1.51
C ASN A 351 -4.98 15.79 -1.59
N CYS A 352 -5.89 14.84 -1.58
CA CYS A 352 -7.32 15.10 -1.75
C CYS A 352 -8.04 15.44 -0.44
N PHE A 353 -7.45 15.21 0.72
CA PHE A 353 -8.09 15.47 2.00
C PHE A 353 -7.94 16.92 2.40
N ALA A 354 -9.08 17.59 2.59
CA ALA A 354 -9.12 18.99 2.99
C ALA A 354 -8.69 19.19 4.45
N THR A 355 -8.15 20.38 4.76
CA THR A 355 -7.65 20.70 6.11
C THR A 355 -8.75 20.84 7.15
N ASP A 356 -9.97 21.14 6.76
CA ASP A 356 -11.14 21.30 7.64
C ASP A 356 -11.96 20.01 7.85
N LEU A 357 -11.49 18.87 7.30
CA LEU A 357 -12.13 17.59 7.58
C LEU A 357 -12.09 17.28 9.08
N PRO A 358 -13.22 16.83 9.66
CA PRO A 358 -13.29 16.53 11.08
C PRO A 358 -12.51 15.23 11.42
N HIS A 359 -11.21 15.26 11.35
CA HIS A 359 -10.34 14.15 11.77
C HIS A 359 -10.31 14.03 13.29
N LYS A 360 -11.27 13.33 13.87
CA LYS A 360 -11.35 13.24 15.32
C LYS A 360 -10.36 12.27 15.96
N LYS A 361 -9.81 11.31 15.21
CA LYS A 361 -8.91 10.28 15.77
C LYS A 361 -7.61 10.08 15.00
N PHE A 362 -7.61 10.26 13.68
CA PHE A 362 -6.43 10.05 12.83
C PHE A 362 -6.33 11.16 11.78
N ASP A 363 -5.15 11.69 11.66
CA ASP A 363 -4.78 12.53 10.54
C ASP A 363 -4.26 11.62 9.41
N LEU A 364 -5.15 11.18 8.51
CA LEU A 364 -4.80 10.28 7.40
C LEU A 364 -3.66 10.84 6.56
N VAL A 365 -3.60 12.15 6.37
CA VAL A 365 -2.55 12.76 5.57
C VAL A 365 -1.20 12.62 6.25
N ARG A 366 -1.11 12.84 7.56
CA ARG A 366 0.13 12.61 8.33
C ARG A 366 0.46 11.12 8.43
N TYR A 367 -0.56 10.29 8.56
CA TYR A 367 -0.39 8.85 8.72
C TYR A 367 0.23 8.18 7.50
N PHE A 368 -0.10 8.68 6.29
CA PHE A 368 0.41 8.20 5.01
C PHE A 368 1.31 9.18 4.27
N CYS A 369 1.82 10.21 4.93
CA CYS A 369 2.72 11.17 4.27
C CYS A 369 4.04 10.49 3.80
N PRO A 370 4.82 11.12 2.92
CA PRO A 370 6.13 10.61 2.53
C PRO A 370 7.04 10.39 3.75
N TYR A 371 7.56 9.17 3.89
CA TYR A 371 8.32 8.78 5.08
C TYR A 371 9.80 9.11 4.97
N ASN A 372 10.30 9.89 5.94
CA ASN A 372 11.71 10.16 6.15
C ASN A 372 12.46 10.70 4.91
N VAL A 373 11.82 11.63 4.20
CA VAL A 373 12.37 12.37 3.07
C VAL A 373 11.90 13.83 3.12
N PRO A 374 12.65 14.79 2.56
CA PRO A 374 12.13 16.14 2.37
C PRO A 374 10.83 16.10 1.59
N SER A 375 9.77 16.68 2.15
CA SER A 375 8.47 16.63 1.50
C SER A 375 7.62 17.86 1.77
N VAL A 376 6.77 18.19 0.77
CA VAL A 376 5.70 19.17 0.87
C VAL A 376 4.41 18.52 0.38
N ILE A 377 3.37 18.58 1.21
CA ILE A 377 2.05 18.07 0.95
C ILE A 377 1.10 19.25 0.79
N VAL A 378 0.50 19.37 -0.39
CA VAL A 378 -0.47 20.43 -0.70
C VAL A 378 -1.87 19.88 -0.57
N GLN A 379 -2.71 20.51 0.26
CA GLN A 379 -4.06 20.07 0.57
C GLN A 379 -5.09 21.11 0.15
N PRO A 380 -6.33 20.70 -0.21
CA PRO A 380 -7.44 21.62 -0.33
C PRO A 380 -7.75 22.24 1.04
N LYS A 381 -8.10 23.51 1.03
CA LYS A 381 -8.44 24.24 2.27
C LYS A 381 -9.73 23.75 2.88
N ASN A 382 -10.76 23.55 2.06
CA ASN A 382 -12.10 23.23 2.53
C ASN A 382 -12.60 21.93 1.90
N ALA A 383 -13.35 21.15 2.69
CA ALA A 383 -14.11 20.03 2.14
C ALA A 383 -15.33 20.55 1.36
N LEU A 384 -15.48 20.08 0.12
CA LEU A 384 -16.64 20.43 -0.70
C LEU A 384 -17.87 19.58 -0.32
N ASP A 385 -19.06 20.02 -0.74
CA ASP A 385 -20.32 19.33 -0.50
C ASP A 385 -20.25 17.85 -0.93
N GLY A 386 -20.79 16.97 -0.08
CA GLY A 386 -20.72 15.51 -0.30
C GLY A 386 -19.48 14.82 0.26
N CYS A 387 -18.48 15.57 0.71
CA CYS A 387 -17.39 15.02 1.48
C CYS A 387 -17.87 14.73 2.90
N LYS A 388 -17.92 13.45 3.29
CA LYS A 388 -18.33 13.00 4.64
C LYS A 388 -17.31 12.02 5.20
N VAL A 389 -16.04 12.36 5.15
CA VAL A 389 -15.01 11.62 5.87
C VAL A 389 -15.18 11.93 7.36
N THR A 390 -16.00 11.14 8.05
CA THR A 390 -16.26 11.31 9.49
C THR A 390 -15.50 10.33 10.36
N GLU A 391 -15.03 9.22 9.78
CA GLU A 391 -14.29 8.18 10.47
C GLU A 391 -13.07 7.74 9.65
N PRO A 392 -11.97 7.30 10.30
CA PRO A 392 -10.74 6.87 9.62
C PRO A 392 -10.93 5.67 8.70
N TYR A 393 -12.00 4.92 8.89
CA TYR A 393 -12.38 3.74 8.10
C TYR A 393 -13.55 4.01 7.15
N ASP A 394 -14.04 5.24 7.10
CA ASP A 394 -15.12 5.64 6.19
C ASP A 394 -14.53 5.82 4.79
N ASN A 395 -13.88 4.78 4.37
CA ASN A 395 -13.29 4.49 3.10
C ASN A 395 -13.03 5.70 2.27
N MET A 396 -12.09 6.48 2.85
CA MET A 396 -11.72 7.54 2.00
C MET A 396 -12.94 8.28 1.49
N GLY A 397 -14.03 8.18 2.22
CA GLY A 397 -15.27 8.92 2.37
C GLY A 397 -15.79 9.80 1.24
N CYS A 398 -15.11 9.78 0.10
CA CYS A 398 -15.56 10.57 -1.04
C CYS A 398 -16.66 9.81 -1.79
N ARG A 399 -17.91 10.22 -1.58
CA ARG A 399 -19.07 9.68 -2.29
C ARG A 399 -19.17 10.12 -3.75
N VAL A 400 -18.32 11.06 -4.16
CA VAL A 400 -18.40 11.68 -5.49
C VAL A 400 -17.70 10.83 -6.55
N ASN A 401 -16.77 9.96 -6.17
CA ASN A 401 -16.02 9.05 -7.06
C ASN A 401 -15.40 9.72 -8.31
N LYS A 402 -14.94 10.96 -8.16
CA LYS A 402 -14.22 11.75 -9.17
C LYS A 402 -13.32 12.76 -8.49
N PRO A 403 -12.35 13.38 -9.17
CA PRO A 403 -11.63 14.52 -8.63
C PRO A 403 -12.61 15.59 -8.12
N HIS A 404 -12.48 15.97 -6.86
CA HIS A 404 -13.43 16.88 -6.21
C HIS A 404 -12.69 17.88 -5.32
N CYS A 405 -12.47 17.60 -4.03
CA CYS A 405 -11.77 18.55 -3.16
C CYS A 405 -10.38 18.91 -3.68
N ILE A 406 -9.65 17.97 -4.25
CA ILE A 406 -8.31 18.16 -4.80
C ILE A 406 -8.25 19.21 -5.92
N THR A 407 -9.37 19.44 -6.63
CA THR A 407 -9.42 20.43 -7.72
C THR A 407 -9.39 21.89 -7.23
N GLN A 408 -9.52 22.11 -5.92
CA GLN A 408 -9.36 23.43 -5.31
C GLN A 408 -7.89 23.86 -5.17
N ILE A 409 -6.95 22.93 -5.31
CA ILE A 409 -5.53 23.25 -5.28
C ILE A 409 -5.20 23.96 -6.59
N GLU A 410 -4.86 25.24 -6.50
CA GLU A 410 -4.40 26.01 -7.64
C GLU A 410 -2.96 25.62 -8.02
N SER A 411 -2.64 25.68 -9.32
CA SER A 411 -1.26 25.41 -9.80
C SER A 411 -0.23 26.31 -9.13
N GLU A 412 -0.61 27.55 -8.76
CA GLU A 412 0.25 28.48 -8.02
C GLU A 412 0.63 27.95 -6.64
N THR A 413 -0.31 27.37 -5.92
CA THR A 413 -0.05 26.78 -4.59
C THR A 413 0.90 25.59 -4.72
N LEU A 414 0.72 24.73 -5.73
CA LEU A 414 1.61 23.60 -5.96
C LEU A 414 3.02 24.06 -6.39
N TYR A 415 3.10 25.09 -7.23
CA TYR A 415 4.37 25.72 -7.62
C TYR A 415 5.10 26.39 -6.44
N HIS A 416 4.36 27.04 -5.54
CA HIS A 416 4.92 27.54 -4.28
C HIS A 416 5.48 26.38 -3.44
N GLY A 417 4.74 25.26 -3.37
CA GLY A 417 5.20 24.03 -2.73
C GLY A 417 6.51 23.48 -3.32
N TYR A 418 6.71 23.60 -4.62
CA TYR A 418 7.98 23.27 -5.29
C TYR A 418 9.16 24.10 -4.76
N HIS A 419 9.00 25.40 -4.62
CA HIS A 419 10.07 26.25 -4.05
C HIS A 419 10.37 25.94 -2.59
N LEU A 420 9.31 25.71 -1.79
CA LEU A 420 9.47 25.31 -0.40
C LEU A 420 10.22 23.97 -0.29
N LEU A 421 9.93 23.02 -1.19
CA LEU A 421 10.63 21.74 -1.20
C LEU A 421 12.10 21.90 -1.59
N LYS A 422 12.44 22.77 -2.53
CA LYS A 422 13.85 23.06 -2.87
C LYS A 422 14.63 23.58 -1.66
N VAL A 423 14.05 24.48 -0.87
CA VAL A 423 14.65 24.96 0.39
C VAL A 423 14.84 23.80 1.37
N ARG A 424 13.82 22.96 1.54
CA ARG A 424 13.89 21.80 2.46
C ARG A 424 14.95 20.77 2.05
N ILE A 425 15.14 20.58 0.74
CA ILE A 425 16.22 19.72 0.20
C ILE A 425 17.58 20.31 0.56
N ALA A 426 17.78 21.61 0.32
CA ALA A 426 19.03 22.31 0.63
C ALA A 426 19.37 22.25 2.12
N ASP A 427 18.36 22.43 2.98
CA ASP A 427 18.49 22.42 4.44
C ASP A 427 18.40 21.01 5.05
N LYS A 428 18.23 19.96 4.25
CA LYS A 428 18.09 18.55 4.66
C LYS A 428 16.96 18.32 5.69
N ILE A 429 15.83 19.04 5.53
CA ILE A 429 14.69 18.95 6.42
C ILE A 429 13.78 17.81 5.96
N ILE A 430 13.79 16.70 6.68
CA ILE A 430 12.99 15.50 6.37
C ILE A 430 11.57 15.51 6.96
N LYS A 431 11.28 16.37 7.96
CA LYS A 431 9.93 16.49 8.53
C LYS A 431 8.96 17.02 7.46
N PRO A 432 7.80 16.37 7.22
CA PRO A 432 6.86 16.83 6.20
C PRO A 432 6.35 18.26 6.47
N LEU A 433 6.12 19.03 5.41
CA LEU A 433 5.48 20.34 5.44
C LEU A 433 4.10 20.23 4.77
N PHE A 434 3.06 20.68 5.44
CA PHE A 434 1.68 20.73 4.93
C PHE A 434 1.36 22.19 4.60
N ILE A 435 0.84 22.43 3.39
CA ILE A 435 0.39 23.74 2.92
C ILE A 435 -0.99 23.61 2.25
N PHE A 436 -1.72 24.75 2.13
CA PHE A 436 -3.05 24.80 1.58
C PHE A 436 -3.38 26.18 0.96
#